data_60a3318682ce5b077882cf23e5f428c6
#
_entry.id   60a3318682ce5b077882cf23e5f428c6
#
_cell.length_a   1.000
_cell.length_b   1.000
_cell.length_c   1.000
_cell.angle_alpha   90.00
_cell.angle_beta   90.00
_cell.angle_gamma   90.00
#
_symmetry.space_group_name_H-M   'P 1'
#
loop_
_entity.id
_entity.type
_entity.pdbx_description
1 polymer ?
#
loop_
_entity_poly.entity_id
_entity_poly.type
_entity_poly.pdbx_seq_one_letter_code
_entity_poly.pdbx_strand_id
1 'polypeptide(L)'
;MVSMKKKIVVNAIIGLLFFGIVVWLAVGLSAGAKHNSQANQETSKTDEWQRIKQDKQITIDLDDTFVPMGFRDKDGKIIGFDVDLANAVFKTMGITVKWQPIDWSMKETELNTGNIDAIWNGYTKTAAREKQVAFSNTYHNATQVLVTLKKNNINSFSDMKGKVLGDQTASSGDESFNQHPKVLKQYVKDQKVVGYDTFDKAFNDLNAGRIDGLLIDEDYARYYVAHQANPRNYTVTVGGFSVDETAVGFRKSDNQLRQAVNQTLSQFKKDGRMKHIENKWFSN
;
A
#
# COMPACT_ATOMS: atom_id res chain seq x y z
N MET A 1 20.46 -23.52 -67.50
CA MET A 1 19.42 -22.54 -67.88
C MET A 1 17.99 -23.11 -67.87
N VAL A 2 17.77 -24.43 -67.74
CA VAL A 2 16.43 -25.09 -67.71
C VAL A 2 15.83 -25.16 -66.29
N SER A 3 16.66 -25.11 -65.23
CA SER A 3 16.20 -25.21 -63.82
C SER A 3 15.51 -23.96 -63.27
N MET A 4 15.87 -22.78 -63.74
CA MET A 4 15.30 -21.51 -63.21
C MET A 4 13.89 -21.22 -63.73
N LYS A 5 13.55 -21.63 -64.96
CA LYS A 5 12.20 -21.44 -65.54
C LYS A 5 11.12 -22.30 -64.87
N LYS A 6 11.46 -23.49 -64.36
CA LYS A 6 10.49 -24.37 -63.65
C LYS A 6 10.17 -23.82 -62.24
N LYS A 7 11.07 -23.16 -61.56
CA LYS A 7 10.80 -22.54 -60.21
C LYS A 7 9.87 -21.33 -60.32
N ILE A 8 9.97 -20.53 -61.37
CA ILE A 8 9.14 -19.34 -61.57
C ILE A 8 7.66 -19.73 -61.87
N VAL A 9 7.44 -20.80 -62.68
CA VAL A 9 6.11 -21.27 -62.99
C VAL A 9 5.39 -21.88 -61.76
N VAL A 10 6.12 -22.64 -60.91
CA VAL A 10 5.54 -23.24 -59.71
C VAL A 10 5.17 -22.17 -58.67
N ASN A 11 5.98 -21.14 -58.50
CA ASN A 11 5.63 -20.04 -57.59
C ASN A 11 4.47 -19.15 -58.06
N ALA A 12 4.26 -19.00 -59.37
CA ALA A 12 3.13 -18.27 -59.93
C ALA A 12 1.81 -19.03 -59.76
N ILE A 13 1.82 -20.37 -59.85
CA ILE A 13 0.62 -21.21 -59.66
C ILE A 13 0.23 -21.24 -58.17
N ILE A 14 1.19 -21.29 -57.22
CA ILE A 14 0.92 -21.24 -55.77
C ILE A 14 0.37 -19.88 -55.36
N GLY A 15 0.89 -18.77 -55.92
CA GLY A 15 0.39 -17.43 -55.66
C GLY A 15 -1.06 -17.22 -56.09
N LEU A 16 -1.47 -17.77 -57.27
CA LEU A 16 -2.84 -17.65 -57.77
C LEU A 16 -3.84 -18.51 -56.98
N LEU A 17 -3.44 -19.66 -56.46
CA LEU A 17 -4.28 -20.48 -55.58
C LEU A 17 -4.52 -19.83 -54.23
N PHE A 18 -3.53 -19.16 -53.66
CA PHE A 18 -3.71 -18.40 -52.40
C PHE A 18 -4.63 -17.18 -52.60
N PHE A 19 -4.55 -16.49 -53.70
CA PHE A 19 -5.41 -15.33 -53.97
C PHE A 19 -6.86 -15.71 -54.19
N GLY A 20 -7.13 -16.87 -54.82
CA GLY A 20 -8.48 -17.41 -55.02
C GLY A 20 -9.16 -17.83 -53.71
N ILE A 21 -8.43 -18.41 -52.77
CA ILE A 21 -8.96 -18.82 -51.45
C ILE A 21 -9.29 -17.63 -50.59
N VAL A 22 -8.47 -16.57 -50.59
CA VAL A 22 -8.73 -15.35 -49.82
C VAL A 22 -9.95 -14.58 -50.32
N VAL A 23 -10.18 -14.55 -51.67
CA VAL A 23 -11.36 -13.89 -52.25
C VAL A 23 -12.63 -14.69 -51.98
N TRP A 24 -12.57 -16.04 -51.98
CA TRP A 24 -13.75 -16.87 -51.69
C TRP A 24 -14.18 -16.80 -50.20
N LEU A 25 -13.25 -16.68 -49.29
CA LEU A 25 -13.52 -16.43 -47.86
C LEU A 25 -14.10 -15.03 -47.60
N ALA A 26 -13.77 -14.03 -48.40
CA ALA A 26 -14.30 -12.67 -48.25
C ALA A 26 -15.72 -12.50 -48.76
N VAL A 27 -16.18 -13.29 -49.74
CA VAL A 27 -17.54 -13.23 -50.30
C VAL A 27 -18.55 -14.13 -49.56
N GLY A 28 -18.07 -15.19 -48.87
CA GLY A 28 -18.92 -16.09 -48.07
C GLY A 28 -19.34 -15.58 -46.69
N LEU A 29 -18.81 -14.46 -46.22
CA LEU A 29 -19.05 -13.91 -44.87
C LEU A 29 -19.95 -12.67 -44.85
N SER A 30 -20.54 -12.26 -45.97
CA SER A 30 -21.36 -11.04 -46.02
C SER A 30 -22.88 -11.27 -45.93
N ALA A 31 -23.33 -12.49 -45.65
CA ALA A 31 -24.75 -12.76 -45.45
C ALA A 31 -24.98 -13.34 -44.06
N GLY A 32 -25.15 -12.46 -43.06
CA GLY A 32 -25.61 -12.90 -41.73
C GLY A 32 -25.02 -12.21 -40.50
N ALA A 33 -24.22 -11.20 -40.65
CA ALA A 33 -23.78 -10.41 -39.49
C ALA A 33 -24.86 -9.40 -39.09
N LYS A 34 -25.83 -9.82 -38.29
CA LYS A 34 -26.52 -8.88 -37.42
C LYS A 34 -25.43 -8.21 -36.56
N HIS A 35 -25.30 -6.91 -36.69
CA HIS A 35 -24.52 -6.05 -35.88
C HIS A 35 -24.88 -6.30 -34.40
N ASN A 36 -24.13 -7.17 -33.74
CA ASN A 36 -24.01 -7.11 -32.31
C ASN A 36 -22.95 -6.03 -32.06
N SER A 37 -23.41 -4.83 -31.83
CA SER A 37 -22.60 -3.79 -31.21
C SER A 37 -22.14 -4.35 -29.87
N GLN A 38 -20.97 -4.97 -29.87
CA GLN A 38 -20.21 -5.08 -28.61
C GLN A 38 -19.88 -3.64 -28.25
N ALA A 39 -20.81 -3.03 -27.50
CA ALA A 39 -20.48 -1.92 -26.67
C ALA A 39 -19.17 -2.32 -25.89
N ASN A 40 -18.14 -1.50 -26.03
CA ASN A 40 -17.07 -1.47 -25.06
C ASN A 40 -17.74 -1.41 -23.70
N GLN A 41 -17.89 -2.52 -23.03
CA GLN A 41 -18.04 -2.57 -21.60
C GLN A 41 -16.68 -2.09 -21.08
N GLU A 42 -16.52 -0.77 -20.93
CA GLU A 42 -15.83 -0.27 -19.75
C GLU A 42 -16.51 -1.02 -18.61
N THR A 43 -15.82 -2.01 -18.08
CA THR A 43 -16.21 -2.65 -16.83
C THR A 43 -16.20 -1.53 -15.81
N SER A 44 -17.35 -0.87 -15.61
CA SER A 44 -17.55 0.00 -14.46
C SER A 44 -17.23 -0.89 -13.28
N LYS A 45 -16.09 -0.59 -12.62
CA LYS A 45 -15.69 -1.34 -11.42
C LYS A 45 -16.88 -1.29 -10.48
N THR A 46 -17.52 -2.43 -10.27
CA THR A 46 -18.67 -2.56 -9.38
C THR A 46 -18.17 -2.48 -7.93
N ASP A 47 -19.03 -1.95 -7.07
CA ASP A 47 -18.77 -1.95 -5.62
C ASP A 47 -18.75 -3.39 -5.11
N GLU A 48 -17.63 -3.80 -4.50
CA GLU A 48 -17.42 -5.18 -4.01
C GLU A 48 -18.23 -5.53 -2.75
N TRP A 49 -19.00 -4.57 -2.21
CA TRP A 49 -19.73 -4.76 -0.97
C TRP A 49 -20.72 -5.94 -0.99
N GLN A 50 -21.40 -6.17 -2.14
CA GLN A 50 -22.33 -7.29 -2.25
C GLN A 50 -21.61 -8.62 -2.21
N ARG A 51 -20.48 -8.77 -2.92
CA ARG A 51 -19.62 -9.96 -2.88
C ARG A 51 -19.13 -10.23 -1.45
N ILE A 52 -18.57 -9.22 -0.79
CA ILE A 52 -18.05 -9.34 0.59
C ILE A 52 -19.16 -9.80 1.55
N LYS A 53 -20.39 -9.27 1.43
CA LYS A 53 -21.52 -9.71 2.27
C LYS A 53 -21.96 -11.15 1.99
N GLN A 54 -21.95 -11.55 0.74
CA GLN A 54 -22.31 -12.91 0.32
C GLN A 54 -21.26 -13.92 0.79
N ASP A 55 -19.98 -13.61 0.59
CA ASP A 55 -18.85 -14.46 0.98
C ASP A 55 -18.59 -14.44 2.49
N LYS A 56 -19.15 -13.45 3.20
CA LYS A 56 -18.89 -13.17 4.62
C LYS A 56 -17.39 -13.07 4.92
N GLN A 57 -16.62 -12.59 3.95
CA GLN A 57 -15.17 -12.44 4.04
C GLN A 57 -14.71 -11.20 3.31
N ILE A 58 -13.73 -10.50 3.90
CA ILE A 58 -12.99 -9.39 3.29
C ILE A 58 -11.50 -9.69 3.36
N THR A 59 -10.76 -9.37 2.31
CA THR A 59 -9.29 -9.48 2.30
C THR A 59 -8.68 -8.09 2.53
N ILE A 60 -7.90 -7.95 3.60
CA ILE A 60 -7.23 -6.69 3.98
C ILE A 60 -5.72 -6.93 3.96
N ASP A 61 -4.98 -5.96 3.42
CA ASP A 61 -3.52 -6.00 3.41
C ASP A 61 -2.90 -5.67 4.77
N LEU A 62 -1.63 -5.99 4.89
CA LEU A 62 -0.73 -5.41 5.89
C LEU A 62 0.74 -5.63 5.50
N ASP A 63 1.61 -4.76 5.98
CA ASP A 63 3.01 -5.05 6.23
C ASP A 63 3.07 -5.75 7.60
N ASP A 64 3.30 -7.07 7.62
CA ASP A 64 3.22 -7.87 8.85
C ASP A 64 4.44 -7.70 9.79
N THR A 65 5.16 -6.59 9.60
CA THR A 65 6.24 -6.11 10.48
C THR A 65 5.95 -4.72 11.08
N PHE A 66 4.81 -4.07 10.72
CA PHE A 66 4.51 -2.69 11.08
C PHE A 66 3.92 -2.54 12.48
N VAL A 67 4.78 -2.57 13.51
CA VAL A 67 4.38 -2.41 14.91
C VAL A 67 3.96 -0.97 15.25
N PRO A 68 2.95 -0.74 16.10
CA PRO A 68 2.01 -1.70 16.68
C PRO A 68 0.75 -1.88 15.84
N MET A 69 0.70 -1.37 14.60
CA MET A 69 -0.53 -1.35 13.77
C MET A 69 -0.92 -2.75 13.27
N GLY A 70 0.03 -3.50 12.68
CA GLY A 70 -0.18 -4.86 12.21
C GLY A 70 1.15 -5.60 12.09
N PHE A 71 1.33 -6.68 12.82
CA PHE A 71 2.59 -7.42 12.85
C PHE A 71 2.39 -8.86 13.31
N ARG A 72 3.44 -9.68 13.16
CA ARG A 72 3.44 -11.05 13.70
C ARG A 72 4.03 -11.07 15.10
N ASP A 73 3.31 -11.71 16.02
CA ASP A 73 3.85 -12.02 17.34
C ASP A 73 4.86 -13.18 17.26
N LYS A 74 5.42 -13.55 18.42
CA LYS A 74 6.40 -14.65 18.53
C LYS A 74 5.89 -16.01 18.05
N ASP A 75 4.57 -16.20 18.02
CA ASP A 75 3.91 -17.44 17.59
C ASP A 75 3.50 -17.37 16.10
N GLY A 76 3.86 -16.28 15.41
CA GLY A 76 3.54 -16.02 14.00
C GLY A 76 2.13 -15.53 13.73
N LYS A 77 1.34 -15.26 14.78
CA LYS A 77 -0.03 -14.76 14.67
C LYS A 77 0.00 -13.27 14.33
N ILE A 78 -0.85 -12.87 13.38
CA ILE A 78 -1.05 -11.45 13.05
C ILE A 78 -1.86 -10.79 14.15
N ILE A 79 -1.29 -9.73 14.74
CA ILE A 79 -1.85 -8.92 15.81
C ILE A 79 -1.55 -7.44 15.55
N GLY A 80 -2.20 -6.53 16.26
CA GLY A 80 -1.93 -5.09 16.17
C GLY A 80 -3.18 -4.25 16.40
N PHE A 81 -2.97 -2.94 16.49
CA PHE A 81 -4.05 -1.97 16.65
C PHE A 81 -5.05 -2.02 15.49
N ASP A 82 -4.56 -1.93 14.26
CA ASP A 82 -5.39 -1.98 13.05
C ASP A 82 -6.02 -3.36 12.87
N VAL A 83 -5.30 -4.42 13.24
CA VAL A 83 -5.82 -5.79 13.22
C VAL A 83 -7.01 -5.95 14.16
N ASP A 84 -6.89 -5.48 15.40
CA ASP A 84 -7.98 -5.54 16.37
C ASP A 84 -9.16 -4.66 15.93
N LEU A 85 -8.88 -3.46 15.42
CA LEU A 85 -9.90 -2.53 14.98
C LEU A 85 -10.69 -3.06 13.78
N ALA A 86 -9.99 -3.52 12.73
CA ALA A 86 -10.63 -4.08 11.55
C ALA A 86 -11.44 -5.34 11.87
N ASN A 87 -10.87 -6.26 12.65
CA ASN A 87 -11.58 -7.46 13.10
C ASN A 87 -12.85 -7.09 13.89
N ALA A 88 -12.78 -6.13 14.78
CA ALA A 88 -13.94 -5.67 15.55
C ALA A 88 -15.01 -5.02 14.64
N VAL A 89 -14.60 -4.16 13.71
CA VAL A 89 -15.49 -3.51 12.75
C VAL A 89 -16.23 -4.54 11.90
N PHE A 90 -15.53 -5.46 11.26
CA PHE A 90 -16.16 -6.44 10.36
C PHE A 90 -16.93 -7.52 11.11
N LYS A 91 -16.53 -7.85 12.32
CA LYS A 91 -17.32 -8.75 13.20
C LYS A 91 -18.73 -8.21 13.46
N THR A 92 -18.94 -6.89 13.59
CA THR A 92 -20.28 -6.31 13.76
C THR A 92 -21.17 -6.49 12.55
N MET A 93 -20.56 -6.73 11.38
CA MET A 93 -21.26 -6.96 10.10
C MET A 93 -21.38 -8.45 9.77
N GLY A 94 -20.90 -9.35 10.65
CA GLY A 94 -20.86 -10.80 10.42
C GLY A 94 -19.86 -11.22 9.33
N ILE A 95 -18.82 -10.41 9.11
CA ILE A 95 -17.78 -10.63 8.10
C ILE A 95 -16.47 -10.99 8.79
N THR A 96 -15.76 -11.98 8.24
CA THR A 96 -14.43 -12.40 8.70
C THR A 96 -13.35 -11.68 7.91
N VAL A 97 -12.32 -11.19 8.58
CA VAL A 97 -11.15 -10.59 7.91
C VAL A 97 -10.13 -11.67 7.58
N LYS A 98 -9.74 -11.73 6.31
CA LYS A 98 -8.57 -12.46 5.84
C LYS A 98 -7.43 -11.46 5.70
N TRP A 99 -6.39 -11.62 6.49
CA TRP A 99 -5.19 -10.80 6.43
C TRP A 99 -4.26 -11.31 5.33
N GLN A 100 -3.78 -10.40 4.49
CA GLN A 100 -2.86 -10.70 3.39
C GLN A 100 -1.61 -9.85 3.51
N PRO A 101 -0.48 -10.43 3.98
CA PRO A 101 0.81 -9.74 3.93
C PRO A 101 1.20 -9.38 2.49
N ILE A 102 1.67 -8.15 2.30
CA ILE A 102 2.10 -7.63 1.01
C ILE A 102 3.41 -6.84 1.15
N ASP A 103 4.07 -6.60 0.03
CA ASP A 103 5.07 -5.54 -0.06
C ASP A 103 4.35 -4.18 -0.02
N TRP A 104 4.75 -3.31 0.92
CA TRP A 104 4.08 -2.03 1.13
C TRP A 104 4.10 -1.12 -0.11
N SER A 105 5.12 -1.23 -0.95
CA SER A 105 5.20 -0.48 -2.21
C SER A 105 4.12 -0.88 -3.23
N MET A 106 3.47 -2.03 -3.05
CA MET A 106 2.47 -2.59 -3.96
C MET A 106 1.02 -2.34 -3.52
N LYS A 107 0.77 -1.75 -2.35
CA LYS A 107 -0.55 -1.65 -1.71
C LYS A 107 -1.66 -1.10 -2.60
N GLU A 108 -1.42 -0.01 -3.31
CA GLU A 108 -2.42 0.57 -4.22
C GLU A 108 -2.62 -0.31 -5.47
N THR A 109 -1.58 -0.99 -5.94
CA THR A 109 -1.67 -1.95 -7.05
C THR A 109 -2.50 -3.15 -6.65
N GLU A 110 -2.21 -3.77 -5.50
CA GLU A 110 -2.97 -4.91 -4.96
C GLU A 110 -4.46 -4.56 -4.77
N LEU A 111 -4.75 -3.37 -4.25
CA LEU A 111 -6.11 -2.87 -4.11
C LEU A 111 -6.80 -2.70 -5.48
N ASN A 112 -6.14 -2.02 -6.42
CA ASN A 112 -6.75 -1.67 -7.70
C ASN A 112 -6.90 -2.85 -8.67
N THR A 113 -6.10 -3.91 -8.50
CA THR A 113 -6.21 -5.17 -9.23
C THR A 113 -7.23 -6.14 -8.61
N GLY A 114 -7.71 -5.86 -7.38
CA GLY A 114 -8.71 -6.68 -6.70
C GLY A 114 -8.13 -7.85 -5.90
N ASN A 115 -6.82 -7.89 -5.68
CA ASN A 115 -6.18 -8.91 -4.84
C ASN A 115 -6.50 -8.71 -3.36
N ILE A 116 -6.73 -7.45 -2.95
CA ILE A 116 -7.23 -7.06 -1.63
C ILE A 116 -8.46 -6.16 -1.78
N ASP A 117 -9.23 -6.02 -0.71
CA ASP A 117 -10.45 -5.22 -0.67
C ASP A 117 -10.27 -3.89 0.06
N ALA A 118 -9.28 -3.78 0.93
CA ALA A 118 -8.96 -2.56 1.66
C ALA A 118 -7.48 -2.53 2.04
N ILE A 119 -6.94 -1.29 2.17
CA ILE A 119 -5.63 -0.99 2.75
C ILE A 119 -5.87 -0.53 4.19
N TRP A 120 -5.41 -1.31 5.18
CA TRP A 120 -5.63 -0.99 6.59
C TRP A 120 -4.43 -1.35 7.46
N ASN A 121 -3.38 -0.54 7.38
CA ASN A 121 -2.14 -0.73 8.15
C ASN A 121 -1.37 0.59 8.30
N GLY A 122 -1.86 1.46 9.19
CA GLY A 122 -1.27 2.79 9.39
C GLY A 122 -1.31 3.65 8.12
N TYR A 123 -2.32 3.48 7.26
CA TYR A 123 -2.33 4.10 5.94
C TYR A 123 -2.66 5.58 6.00
N THR A 124 -1.63 6.41 5.85
CA THR A 124 -1.71 7.87 5.89
C THR A 124 -2.44 8.43 4.67
N LYS A 125 -3.34 9.39 4.89
CA LYS A 125 -3.97 10.18 3.83
C LYS A 125 -2.97 11.18 3.28
N THR A 126 -2.65 11.07 1.99
CA THR A 126 -1.85 12.06 1.27
C THR A 126 -2.54 12.47 -0.02
N ALA A 127 -2.22 13.66 -0.54
CA ALA A 127 -2.79 14.13 -1.80
C ALA A 127 -2.45 13.22 -3.00
N ALA A 128 -1.33 12.51 -2.95
CA ALA A 128 -0.94 11.54 -3.97
C ALA A 128 -1.82 10.28 -3.90
N ARG A 129 -2.05 9.77 -2.68
CA ARG A 129 -2.85 8.57 -2.42
C ARG A 129 -4.34 8.82 -2.68
N GLU A 130 -4.88 10.01 -2.36
CA GLU A 130 -6.27 10.41 -2.68
C GLU A 130 -6.59 10.36 -4.17
N LYS A 131 -5.59 10.52 -5.04
CA LYS A 131 -5.76 10.34 -6.49
C LYS A 131 -5.97 8.88 -6.89
N GLN A 132 -5.53 7.94 -6.06
CA GLN A 132 -5.54 6.50 -6.37
C GLN A 132 -6.65 5.75 -5.64
N VAL A 133 -6.99 6.16 -4.41
CA VAL A 133 -7.94 5.46 -3.53
C VAL A 133 -9.00 6.42 -2.97
N ALA A 134 -10.07 5.85 -2.41
CA ALA A 134 -11.05 6.56 -1.60
C ALA A 134 -10.80 6.23 -0.12
N PHE A 135 -10.63 7.25 0.72
CA PHE A 135 -10.38 7.07 2.15
C PHE A 135 -11.65 6.99 2.99
N SER A 136 -11.57 6.25 4.09
CA SER A 136 -12.54 6.33 5.19
C SER A 136 -12.44 7.68 5.92
N ASN A 137 -13.28 7.87 6.94
CA ASN A 137 -13.04 8.86 7.98
C ASN A 137 -11.73 8.52 8.71
N THR A 138 -10.99 9.55 9.12
CA THR A 138 -9.79 9.43 9.93
C THR A 138 -10.12 8.72 11.25
N TYR A 139 -9.34 7.68 11.57
CA TYR A 139 -9.50 6.94 12.82
C TYR A 139 -8.33 7.13 13.79
N HIS A 140 -7.16 7.53 13.30
CA HIS A 140 -5.95 7.76 14.10
C HIS A 140 -5.14 8.92 13.49
N ASN A 141 -4.21 9.49 14.27
CA ASN A 141 -3.26 10.50 13.81
C ASN A 141 -1.86 10.08 14.22
N ALA A 142 -0.90 10.29 13.34
CA ALA A 142 0.51 10.04 13.56
C ALA A 142 1.34 11.25 13.12
N THR A 143 2.64 11.23 13.37
CA THR A 143 3.58 12.20 12.80
C THR A 143 4.88 11.48 12.44
N GLN A 144 5.66 12.07 11.55
CA GLN A 144 6.98 11.55 11.20
C GLN A 144 8.03 12.02 12.20
N VAL A 145 8.85 11.09 12.68
CA VAL A 145 9.92 11.35 13.61
C VAL A 145 11.25 10.84 13.07
N LEU A 146 12.35 11.40 13.59
CA LEU A 146 13.69 10.92 13.31
C LEU A 146 14.15 10.05 14.48
N VAL A 147 14.47 8.79 14.22
CA VAL A 147 15.11 7.88 15.19
C VAL A 147 16.59 7.78 14.89
N THR A 148 17.41 7.95 15.92
CA THR A 148 18.88 7.87 15.85
C THR A 148 19.45 7.10 17.02
N LEU A 149 20.69 6.64 16.91
CA LEU A 149 21.41 6.11 18.06
C LEU A 149 21.98 7.26 18.90
N LYS A 150 21.74 7.24 20.19
CA LYS A 150 22.20 8.30 21.14
C LYS A 150 23.71 8.56 21.08
N LYS A 151 24.51 7.53 20.81
CA LYS A 151 25.97 7.64 20.64
C LYS A 151 26.40 8.53 19.47
N ASN A 152 25.50 8.76 18.52
CA ASN A 152 25.78 9.59 17.33
C ASN A 152 25.57 11.09 17.59
N ASN A 153 25.03 11.48 18.77
CA ASN A 153 24.75 12.86 19.17
C ASN A 153 23.91 13.65 18.14
N ILE A 154 22.98 12.99 17.50
CA ILE A 154 22.01 13.60 16.59
C ILE A 154 20.73 13.87 17.38
N ASN A 155 20.43 15.14 17.69
CA ASN A 155 19.33 15.56 18.54
C ASN A 155 18.32 16.47 17.81
N SER A 156 18.63 16.83 16.58
CA SER A 156 17.76 17.63 15.71
C SER A 156 17.85 17.17 14.27
N PHE A 157 16.91 17.59 13.45
CA PHE A 157 16.94 17.31 12.00
C PHE A 157 18.16 17.95 11.31
N SER A 158 18.63 19.10 11.80
CA SER A 158 19.82 19.76 11.25
C SER A 158 21.12 19.01 11.53
N ASP A 159 21.18 18.19 12.60
CA ASP A 159 22.34 17.37 12.91
C ASP A 159 22.54 16.22 11.91
N MET A 160 21.53 15.96 11.06
CA MET A 160 21.63 15.04 9.93
C MET A 160 22.49 15.57 8.76
N LYS A 161 23.17 16.72 8.93
CA LYS A 161 24.01 17.30 7.89
C LYS A 161 25.10 16.32 7.44
N GLY A 162 25.01 15.90 6.17
CA GLY A 162 25.94 14.95 5.55
C GLY A 162 25.82 13.51 6.07
N LYS A 163 24.78 13.19 6.85
CA LYS A 163 24.49 11.88 7.41
C LYS A 163 23.58 11.05 6.51
N VAL A 164 23.61 9.73 6.67
CA VAL A 164 22.81 8.79 5.90
C VAL A 164 21.48 8.56 6.60
N LEU A 165 20.37 8.80 5.88
CA LEU A 165 19.01 8.59 6.35
C LEU A 165 18.41 7.34 5.70
N GLY A 166 17.75 6.51 6.49
CA GLY A 166 16.89 5.41 6.00
C GLY A 166 15.43 5.77 6.07
N ASP A 167 14.61 5.11 5.23
CA ASP A 167 13.14 5.16 5.27
C ASP A 167 12.56 3.92 4.60
N GLN A 168 11.29 3.61 4.82
CA GLN A 168 10.62 2.56 4.07
C GLN A 168 10.17 3.10 2.70
N THR A 169 10.44 2.35 1.66
CA THR A 169 10.05 2.71 0.29
C THR A 169 8.54 2.88 0.18
N ALA A 170 8.08 3.97 -0.44
CA ALA A 170 6.67 4.33 -0.61
C ALA A 170 5.89 4.52 0.70
N SER A 171 6.59 4.81 1.82
CA SER A 171 5.99 5.27 3.07
C SER A 171 5.47 6.71 2.94
N SER A 172 4.69 7.17 3.93
CA SER A 172 4.35 8.59 4.05
C SER A 172 5.56 9.44 4.47
N GLY A 173 6.52 8.84 5.16
CA GLY A 173 7.81 9.46 5.49
C GLY A 173 8.60 9.82 4.24
N ASP A 174 8.78 8.86 3.31
CA ASP A 174 9.44 9.10 2.02
C ASP A 174 8.73 10.18 1.21
N GLU A 175 7.39 10.17 1.17
CA GLU A 175 6.61 11.21 0.51
C GLU A 175 6.83 12.58 1.17
N SER A 176 6.74 12.66 2.50
CA SER A 176 6.93 13.90 3.27
C SER A 176 8.36 14.44 3.16
N PHE A 177 9.36 13.56 3.17
CA PHE A 177 10.76 13.92 2.93
C PHE A 177 10.96 14.62 1.59
N ASN A 178 10.28 14.14 0.55
CA ASN A 178 10.39 14.69 -0.80
C ASN A 178 9.56 15.97 -0.99
N GLN A 179 8.35 16.03 -0.38
CA GLN A 179 7.46 17.19 -0.50
C GLN A 179 7.91 18.38 0.36
N HIS A 180 8.57 18.13 1.50
CA HIS A 180 9.02 19.16 2.43
C HIS A 180 10.55 19.21 2.57
N PRO A 181 11.30 19.48 1.49
CA PRO A 181 12.77 19.33 1.47
C PRO A 181 13.49 20.20 2.49
N LYS A 182 12.90 21.31 2.92
CA LYS A 182 13.48 22.21 3.93
C LYS A 182 13.43 21.64 5.36
N VAL A 183 12.63 20.63 5.62
CA VAL A 183 12.49 20.03 6.94
C VAL A 183 13.67 19.14 7.27
N LEU A 184 13.98 18.16 6.43
CA LEU A 184 15.03 17.17 6.66
C LEU A 184 15.96 16.98 5.46
N LYS A 185 15.40 16.90 4.24
CA LYS A 185 16.12 16.53 3.02
C LYS A 185 17.35 17.40 2.75
N GLN A 186 17.26 18.71 2.99
CA GLN A 186 18.37 19.66 2.78
C GLN A 186 19.64 19.33 3.58
N TYR A 187 19.51 18.59 4.69
CA TYR A 187 20.63 18.24 5.55
C TYR A 187 21.23 16.87 5.23
N VAL A 188 20.41 15.96 4.72
CA VAL A 188 20.79 14.57 4.49
C VAL A 188 21.83 14.44 3.37
N LYS A 189 22.74 13.48 3.53
CA LYS A 189 23.76 13.14 2.54
C LYS A 189 23.10 12.91 1.17
N ASP A 190 23.62 13.53 0.14
CA ASP A 190 23.15 13.45 -1.24
C ASP A 190 21.65 13.81 -1.43
N GLN A 191 21.01 14.35 -0.39
CA GLN A 191 19.56 14.65 -0.35
C GLN A 191 18.67 13.45 -0.71
N LYS A 192 19.09 12.25 -0.32
CA LYS A 192 18.42 10.99 -0.61
C LYS A 192 18.30 10.12 0.62
N VAL A 193 17.26 9.27 0.66
CA VAL A 193 17.12 8.21 1.65
C VAL A 193 17.67 6.88 1.11
N VAL A 194 18.10 6.01 2.00
CA VAL A 194 18.26 4.58 1.72
C VAL A 194 16.90 3.94 1.93
N GLY A 195 16.30 3.44 0.84
CA GLY A 195 14.98 2.80 0.87
C GLY A 195 15.06 1.36 1.35
N TYR A 196 14.14 0.97 2.23
CA TYR A 196 13.98 -0.38 2.74
C TYR A 196 12.59 -0.91 2.42
N ASP A 197 12.45 -2.23 2.28
CA ASP A 197 11.13 -2.84 2.10
C ASP A 197 10.32 -2.78 3.41
N THR A 198 11.01 -2.93 4.57
CA THR A 198 10.40 -2.89 5.90
C THR A 198 11.22 -2.03 6.87
N PHE A 199 10.56 -1.46 7.88
CA PHE A 199 11.24 -0.71 8.93
C PHE A 199 12.13 -1.59 9.81
N ASP A 200 11.84 -2.89 9.97
CA ASP A 200 12.73 -3.83 10.68
C ASP A 200 14.11 -3.92 10.03
N LYS A 201 14.17 -3.97 8.70
CA LYS A 201 15.45 -3.95 7.96
C LYS A 201 16.18 -2.62 8.17
N ALA A 202 15.45 -1.50 8.15
CA ALA A 202 16.02 -0.18 8.40
C ALA A 202 16.57 -0.05 9.83
N PHE A 203 15.85 -0.56 10.84
CA PHE A 203 16.35 -0.59 12.22
C PHE A 203 17.58 -1.48 12.39
N ASN A 204 17.65 -2.62 11.70
CA ASN A 204 18.85 -3.46 11.70
C ASN A 204 20.06 -2.70 11.16
N ASP A 205 19.88 -1.89 10.12
CA ASP A 205 20.96 -1.06 9.55
C ASP A 205 21.30 0.13 10.44
N LEU A 206 20.32 0.75 11.10
CA LEU A 206 20.55 1.79 12.10
C LEU A 206 21.39 1.23 13.28
N ASN A 207 21.00 0.08 13.82
CA ASN A 207 21.69 -0.56 14.94
C ASN A 207 23.12 -0.98 14.59
N ALA A 208 23.35 -1.40 13.34
CA ALA A 208 24.66 -1.74 12.81
C ALA A 208 25.51 -0.51 12.41
N GLY A 209 24.94 0.70 12.44
CA GLY A 209 25.60 1.94 12.05
C GLY A 209 25.82 2.09 10.55
N ARG A 210 25.04 1.40 9.70
CA ARG A 210 25.06 1.55 8.25
C ARG A 210 24.28 2.76 7.78
N ILE A 211 23.28 3.18 8.57
CA ILE A 211 22.60 4.48 8.46
C ILE A 211 22.75 5.23 9.79
N ASP A 212 22.65 6.56 9.76
CA ASP A 212 22.81 7.42 10.92
C ASP A 212 21.47 7.76 11.59
N GLY A 213 20.39 7.76 10.81
CA GLY A 213 19.03 8.04 11.24
C GLY A 213 17.98 7.32 10.39
N LEU A 214 16.78 7.20 10.95
CA LEU A 214 15.61 6.58 10.32
C LEU A 214 14.43 7.54 10.43
N LEU A 215 13.82 7.89 9.30
CA LEU A 215 12.55 8.62 9.26
C LEU A 215 11.41 7.59 9.32
N ILE A 216 10.44 7.80 10.23
CA ILE A 216 9.43 6.79 10.52
C ILE A 216 8.25 7.39 11.30
N ASP A 217 7.10 6.72 11.26
CA ASP A 217 5.95 7.06 12.08
C ASP A 217 6.27 6.98 13.59
N GLU A 218 5.80 7.97 14.34
CA GLU A 218 6.05 8.09 15.77
C GLU A 218 5.59 6.87 16.57
N ASP A 219 4.42 6.30 16.23
CA ASP A 219 3.89 5.13 16.92
C ASP A 219 4.79 3.92 16.77
N TYR A 220 5.29 3.69 15.55
CA TYR A 220 6.27 2.63 15.31
C TYR A 220 7.55 2.89 16.12
N ALA A 221 8.11 4.10 16.00
CA ALA A 221 9.35 4.46 16.68
C ALA A 221 9.25 4.24 18.19
N ARG A 222 8.18 4.73 18.82
CA ARG A 222 7.96 4.59 20.27
C ARG A 222 7.79 3.13 20.67
N TYR A 223 6.95 2.39 19.97
CA TYR A 223 6.73 0.98 20.25
C TYR A 223 8.02 0.18 20.12
N TYR A 224 8.73 0.32 19.00
CA TYR A 224 9.99 -0.38 18.76
C TYR A 224 11.04 -0.08 19.83
N VAL A 225 11.25 1.21 20.11
CA VAL A 225 12.26 1.64 21.11
C VAL A 225 11.89 1.13 22.49
N ALA A 226 10.63 1.20 22.91
CA ALA A 226 10.18 0.72 24.23
C ALA A 226 10.44 -0.79 24.42
N HIS A 227 10.41 -1.58 23.34
CA HIS A 227 10.61 -3.03 23.39
C HIS A 227 12.07 -3.47 23.17
N GLN A 228 13.02 -2.52 23.06
CA GLN A 228 14.43 -2.86 22.97
C GLN A 228 15.02 -3.17 24.36
N ALA A 229 16.07 -4.00 24.40
CA ALA A 229 16.79 -4.31 25.65
C ALA A 229 17.33 -3.05 26.34
N ASN A 230 17.72 -2.04 25.57
CA ASN A 230 18.22 -0.75 26.06
C ASN A 230 17.56 0.43 25.34
N PRO A 231 16.33 0.81 25.68
CA PRO A 231 15.62 1.93 25.05
C PRO A 231 16.40 3.25 25.08
N ARG A 232 17.22 3.45 26.13
CA ARG A 232 18.04 4.65 26.29
C ARG A 232 19.17 4.83 25.25
N ASN A 233 19.40 3.81 24.41
CA ASN A 233 20.36 3.90 23.32
C ASN A 233 19.83 4.66 22.12
N TYR A 234 18.54 4.97 22.11
CA TYR A 234 17.90 5.67 21.01
C TYR A 234 17.51 7.10 21.39
N THR A 235 17.50 7.96 20.40
CA THR A 235 16.89 9.30 20.43
C THR A 235 15.76 9.33 19.43
N VAL A 236 14.56 9.73 19.88
CA VAL A 236 13.40 9.97 19.01
C VAL A 236 13.17 11.48 18.98
N THR A 237 13.41 12.09 17.83
CA THR A 237 13.28 13.54 17.63
C THR A 237 11.99 13.83 16.89
N VAL A 238 11.08 14.53 17.57
CA VAL A 238 9.81 15.01 17.03
C VAL A 238 9.99 16.44 16.49
N GLY A 239 9.24 16.77 15.44
CA GLY A 239 9.15 18.14 14.94
C GLY A 239 9.52 18.31 13.47
N GLY A 240 8.95 19.34 12.86
CA GLY A 240 9.22 19.71 11.48
C GLY A 240 8.21 19.16 10.45
N PHE A 241 7.67 17.96 10.65
CA PHE A 241 6.55 17.46 9.83
C PHE A 241 5.20 17.72 10.52
N SER A 242 4.16 17.89 9.71
CA SER A 242 2.78 18.04 10.19
C SER A 242 2.26 16.70 10.75
N VAL A 243 1.19 16.80 11.52
CA VAL A 243 0.44 15.60 11.93
C VAL A 243 -0.29 15.04 10.70
N ASP A 244 -0.14 13.74 10.51
CA ASP A 244 -0.74 12.98 9.43
C ASP A 244 -2.04 12.33 9.90
N GLU A 245 -3.03 12.27 9.01
CA GLU A 245 -4.29 11.55 9.24
C GLU A 245 -4.20 10.12 8.72
N THR A 246 -4.53 9.14 9.58
CA THR A 246 -4.57 7.72 9.23
C THR A 246 -6.01 7.29 8.97
N ALA A 247 -6.23 6.61 7.84
CA ALA A 247 -7.54 6.17 7.39
C ALA A 247 -7.44 4.87 6.57
N VAL A 248 -8.57 4.19 6.37
CA VAL A 248 -8.64 2.99 5.55
C VAL A 248 -8.75 3.38 4.07
N GLY A 249 -7.96 2.76 3.21
CA GLY A 249 -8.02 2.94 1.76
C GLY A 249 -8.92 1.92 1.08
N PHE A 250 -9.77 2.38 0.16
CA PHE A 250 -10.68 1.55 -0.66
C PHE A 250 -10.52 1.91 -2.13
N ARG A 251 -10.91 1.00 -3.04
CA ARG A 251 -11.11 1.39 -4.44
C ARG A 251 -12.14 2.52 -4.54
N LYS A 252 -11.98 3.40 -5.48
CA LYS A 252 -12.91 4.52 -5.69
C LYS A 252 -14.33 4.08 -6.02
N SER A 253 -14.51 2.86 -6.53
CA SER A 253 -15.80 2.24 -6.80
C SER A 253 -16.52 1.74 -5.54
N ASP A 254 -15.79 1.43 -4.46
CA ASP A 254 -16.29 0.72 -3.28
C ASP A 254 -16.97 1.66 -2.27
N ASN A 255 -17.93 2.46 -2.74
CA ASN A 255 -18.60 3.47 -1.92
C ASN A 255 -19.44 2.88 -0.79
N GLN A 256 -20.15 1.77 -1.03
CA GLN A 256 -21.01 1.15 0.00
C GLN A 256 -20.16 0.50 1.09
N LEU A 257 -19.07 -0.20 0.72
CA LEU A 257 -18.09 -0.75 1.68
C LEU A 257 -17.52 0.36 2.56
N ARG A 258 -17.03 1.44 1.94
CA ARG A 258 -16.48 2.60 2.65
C ARG A 258 -17.48 3.25 3.60
N GLN A 259 -18.74 3.42 3.18
CA GLN A 259 -19.79 3.96 4.03
C GLN A 259 -20.10 3.05 5.23
N ALA A 260 -20.18 1.73 5.02
CA ALA A 260 -20.39 0.77 6.10
C ALA A 260 -19.29 0.82 7.15
N VAL A 261 -18.01 0.89 6.71
CA VAL A 261 -16.86 1.06 7.61
C VAL A 261 -16.94 2.39 8.35
N ASN A 262 -17.23 3.51 7.67
CA ASN A 262 -17.35 4.84 8.29
C ASN A 262 -18.44 4.90 9.37
N GLN A 263 -19.60 4.29 9.12
CA GLN A 263 -20.68 4.21 10.10
C GLN A 263 -20.25 3.44 11.35
N THR A 264 -19.57 2.31 11.16
CA THR A 264 -19.09 1.48 12.27
C THR A 264 -17.98 2.16 13.07
N LEU A 265 -17.00 2.78 12.40
CA LEU A 265 -15.95 3.57 13.06
C LEU A 265 -16.56 4.72 13.89
N SER A 266 -17.56 5.41 13.33
CA SER A 266 -18.27 6.48 14.04
C SER A 266 -19.01 5.95 15.28
N GLN A 267 -19.61 4.76 15.18
CA GLN A 267 -20.25 4.10 16.31
C GLN A 267 -19.23 3.71 17.39
N PHE A 268 -18.08 3.16 16.99
CA PHE A 268 -17.01 2.76 17.93
C PHE A 268 -16.42 3.96 18.69
N LYS A 269 -16.32 5.14 18.02
CA LYS A 269 -15.92 6.38 18.68
C LYS A 269 -16.95 6.81 19.74
N LYS A 270 -18.26 6.68 19.45
CA LYS A 270 -19.34 7.10 20.35
C LYS A 270 -19.49 6.18 21.56
N ASP A 271 -19.36 4.88 21.40
CA ASP A 271 -19.60 3.89 22.45
C ASP A 271 -18.35 3.45 23.21
N GLY A 272 -17.19 4.03 22.91
CA GLY A 272 -15.94 3.81 23.61
C GLY A 272 -15.13 2.58 23.16
N ARG A 273 -15.62 1.78 22.22
CA ARG A 273 -14.87 0.61 21.69
C ARG A 273 -13.55 1.05 21.02
N MET A 274 -13.55 2.15 20.30
CA MET A 274 -12.33 2.72 19.72
C MET A 274 -11.30 2.99 20.83
N LYS A 275 -11.70 3.70 21.87
CA LYS A 275 -10.83 4.05 23.00
C LYS A 275 -10.31 2.83 23.75
N HIS A 276 -11.13 1.79 23.87
CA HIS A 276 -10.69 0.52 24.47
C HIS A 276 -9.56 -0.14 23.67
N ILE A 277 -9.68 -0.18 22.34
CA ILE A 277 -8.66 -0.75 21.44
C ILE A 277 -7.39 0.13 21.45
N GLU A 278 -7.54 1.47 21.38
CA GLU A 278 -6.40 2.40 21.49
C GLU A 278 -5.62 2.19 22.81
N ASN A 279 -6.32 2.10 23.94
CA ASN A 279 -5.69 1.91 25.24
C ASN A 279 -4.90 0.60 25.32
N LYS A 280 -5.34 -0.45 24.64
CA LYS A 280 -4.60 -1.73 24.60
C LYS A 280 -3.23 -1.59 23.95
N TRP A 281 -3.08 -0.72 22.95
CA TRP A 281 -1.89 -0.65 22.11
C TRP A 281 -1.00 0.56 22.39
N PHE A 282 -1.56 1.67 22.87
CA PHE A 282 -0.86 2.95 23.06
C PHE A 282 -0.81 3.45 24.51
N SER A 283 -1.45 2.76 25.47
CA SER A 283 -1.28 3.10 26.88
C SER A 283 -0.03 2.41 27.44
N ASN A 284 0.99 3.19 27.69
CA ASN A 284 2.15 2.79 28.49
C ASN A 284 1.85 2.91 29.98
#